data_f60801b3bd0bbced960de7adb788eea5
#
_entry.id   f60801b3bd0bbced960de7adb788eea5
#
_cell.length_a   1.000
_cell.length_b   1.000
_cell.length_c   1.000
_cell.angle_alpha   90.00
_cell.angle_beta   90.00
_cell.angle_gamma   90.00
#
_symmetry.space_group_name_H-M   'P 1'
#
loop_
_entity.id
_entity.type
_entity.pdbx_description
1 polymer ?
#
loop_
_entity_poly.entity_id
_entity_poly.type
_entity_poly.pdbx_seq_one_letter_code
_entity_poly.pdbx_strand_id
1 'polypeptide(L)'
;MEAFEDENPFESEPERLQSPDSSSSKANISGLSSPVPQQAQAASPPTSPGRRNTFPSPGSHRQPQAFKSDFCCVRDRWLHSGEDAEILITDALKTSVNSTSPYITYVIRAGTAEAHHRYSEFESLRSNLVKLYPTLIIPPIPSKQTIGDYAIKQAKAKEDAAMIARRKRMLQTFLNRIARHPILSNEHVFHRFLDGEVSWTEVLHSPPISLLPKNILKAPSHNPTDQSVILAYAALPNPSAAHPLRRPDQRFLDSEVFTNKFAAHLSGPMEKVTRRTMKRWSDLAQDHAELGATMNGFSLNETGQLSTAVEKTGQAIDATYMSTTKLLQEFEQNWAEPLHEYTQFASIIKKLLQYRHQKHVQYEMTQEALEAKREQLEELEKSEREARRLEEALNQGRPSTLRTSPSLGGEEVEGEQRQQEGEEGPSHRQEESVYLPPHPGPNPVKRRAPGMGFLSALSYTLHGMMDVDPETARRNSITKTKETISQLEDALHLAAQDLKYSSSTIQADLDRFQRQKVADLREMAISMARSHRDWCKKNLEAWEEAKAEIAKIPDHPNRLPDDGANGAAAAHGRRDSMATVEGQP
;
A
#
# COMPACT_ATOMS: atom_id res chain seq x y z
N MET A 1 21.19 7.10 37.60
CA MET A 1 20.04 7.76 38.22
C MET A 1 19.98 9.15 37.62
N GLU A 2 19.37 9.29 36.48
CA GLU A 2 19.04 10.58 35.88
C GLU A 2 17.52 10.59 35.68
N ALA A 3 16.89 11.57 36.31
CA ALA A 3 15.46 11.78 36.28
C ALA A 3 15.05 12.27 34.89
N PHE A 4 14.20 11.52 34.20
CA PHE A 4 13.49 12.01 33.04
C PHE A 4 12.32 12.85 33.53
N GLU A 5 12.44 14.16 33.39
CA GLU A 5 11.34 15.11 33.56
C GLU A 5 10.32 14.86 32.42
N ASP A 6 9.12 14.57 32.85
CA ASP A 6 7.93 14.31 31.98
C ASP A 6 7.36 15.69 31.59
N GLU A 7 7.86 16.29 30.49
CA GLU A 7 7.23 17.48 29.92
C GLU A 7 5.86 17.10 29.33
N ASN A 8 4.83 17.57 29.99
CA ASN A 8 3.44 17.44 29.56
C ASN A 8 3.17 18.40 28.39
N PRO A 9 2.92 17.92 27.14
CA PRO A 9 2.73 18.80 25.97
C PRO A 9 1.35 19.46 25.90
N PHE A 10 0.54 19.44 26.98
CA PHE A 10 -0.81 20.00 27.03
C PHE A 10 -0.97 21.20 27.98
N GLU A 11 0.11 21.74 28.53
CA GLU A 11 0.07 23.05 29.23
C GLU A 11 0.48 24.16 28.28
N SER A 12 -0.47 24.59 27.45
CA SER A 12 -0.42 25.88 26.77
C SER A 12 -1.63 26.66 27.27
N GLU A 13 -1.36 27.76 27.99
CA GLU A 13 -2.36 28.70 28.47
C GLU A 13 -3.23 29.27 27.34
N PRO A 14 -4.52 29.57 27.59
CA PRO A 14 -5.37 30.19 26.61
C PRO A 14 -5.09 31.69 26.50
N GLU A 15 -4.57 32.12 25.37
CA GLU A 15 -4.56 33.55 25.01
C GLU A 15 -5.99 34.11 24.96
N ARG A 16 -6.20 35.13 25.80
CA ARG A 16 -7.38 35.99 25.79
C ARG A 16 -7.48 36.74 24.45
N LEU A 17 -8.40 36.34 23.61
CA LEU A 17 -8.89 37.19 22.54
C LEU A 17 -10.10 37.97 23.03
N GLN A 18 -9.91 39.30 23.07
CA GLN A 18 -10.91 40.31 23.37
C GLN A 18 -12.00 40.30 22.30
N SER A 19 -13.25 40.26 22.74
CA SER A 19 -14.45 40.51 21.93
C SER A 19 -14.70 41.99 21.82
N PRO A 20 -15.15 42.54 20.69
CA PRO A 20 -15.82 43.83 20.68
C PRO A 20 -17.34 43.65 20.77
N ASP A 21 -17.88 44.63 21.44
CA ASP A 21 -19.22 44.81 21.96
C ASP A 21 -20.37 44.68 20.97
N SER A 22 -21.44 44.23 21.60
CA SER A 22 -22.83 44.19 21.20
C SER A 22 -23.46 45.55 20.88
N SER A 23 -24.36 45.60 19.92
CA SER A 23 -25.52 46.43 20.00
C SER A 23 -26.76 45.74 19.41
N SER A 24 -27.76 45.73 20.23
CA SER A 24 -29.10 45.23 20.05
C SER A 24 -29.88 45.94 18.95
N SER A 25 -30.77 45.22 18.26
CA SER A 25 -32.06 45.75 17.86
C SER A 25 -33.08 44.62 17.66
N LYS A 26 -34.08 44.62 18.53
CA LYS A 26 -35.34 43.91 18.37
C LYS A 26 -36.18 44.59 17.31
N ALA A 27 -36.82 43.84 16.43
CA ALA A 27 -38.11 44.21 15.85
C ALA A 27 -38.88 42.96 15.43
N ASN A 28 -39.97 42.73 16.15
CA ASN A 28 -41.12 41.98 15.69
C ASN A 28 -41.72 42.64 14.47
N ILE A 29 -42.37 41.89 13.58
CA ILE A 29 -43.74 42.16 13.11
C ILE A 29 -44.24 40.92 12.31
N SER A 30 -45.49 40.62 12.64
CA SER A 30 -46.43 39.63 12.18
C SER A 30 -46.90 39.78 10.73
N GLY A 31 -47.27 38.66 10.11
CA GLY A 31 -48.51 38.49 9.35
C GLY A 31 -48.52 38.96 7.89
N LEU A 32 -48.84 38.08 6.99
CA LEU A 32 -50.02 38.15 6.12
C LEU A 32 -50.00 37.09 5.01
N SER A 33 -51.18 36.63 4.76
CA SER A 33 -51.66 35.57 3.88
C SER A 33 -51.39 35.72 2.39
N SER A 34 -51.48 34.52 1.75
CA SER A 34 -51.52 34.17 0.32
C SER A 34 -52.22 35.13 -0.65
N PRO A 35 -52.04 35.01 -1.99
CA PRO A 35 -52.76 33.97 -2.73
C PRO A 35 -51.99 33.26 -3.89
N VAL A 36 -52.54 32.12 -4.26
CA VAL A 36 -52.24 31.27 -5.43
C VAL A 36 -52.70 31.97 -6.74
N PRO A 37 -52.04 31.76 -7.85
CA PRO A 37 -52.76 31.38 -9.08
C PRO A 37 -52.19 30.13 -9.77
N GLN A 38 -53.12 29.49 -10.48
CA GLN A 38 -53.08 28.23 -11.18
C GLN A 38 -52.22 28.22 -12.47
N GLN A 39 -51.69 27.00 -12.70
CA GLN A 39 -51.52 26.27 -13.98
C GLN A 39 -50.71 26.88 -15.14
N ALA A 40 -49.59 26.23 -15.41
CA ALA A 40 -49.20 25.84 -16.76
C ALA A 40 -48.49 24.49 -16.75
N GLN A 41 -49.03 23.51 -17.46
CA GLN A 41 -48.47 22.17 -17.65
C GLN A 41 -47.21 22.24 -18.51
N ALA A 42 -46.10 21.68 -18.04
CA ALA A 42 -44.97 21.34 -18.86
C ALA A 42 -44.36 20.01 -18.35
N ALA A 43 -44.00 19.20 -19.32
CA ALA A 43 -43.63 17.80 -19.26
C ALA A 43 -42.60 17.43 -18.16
N SER A 44 -42.87 16.28 -17.52
CA SER A 44 -42.00 15.64 -16.52
C SER A 44 -40.77 15.00 -17.17
N PRO A 45 -39.56 15.15 -16.64
CA PRO A 45 -38.44 14.26 -16.95
C PRO A 45 -38.54 12.97 -16.14
N PRO A 46 -37.89 11.87 -16.60
CA PRO A 46 -38.10 10.52 -16.06
C PRO A 46 -37.55 10.39 -14.65
N THR A 47 -38.40 9.82 -13.79
CA THR A 47 -38.14 9.48 -12.40
C THR A 47 -36.99 8.47 -12.27
N SER A 48 -35.94 8.86 -11.56
CA SER A 48 -34.95 7.96 -10.99
C SER A 48 -35.60 7.05 -9.94
N PRO A 49 -35.30 5.75 -9.89
CA PRO A 49 -35.89 4.86 -8.89
C PRO A 49 -35.35 5.19 -7.51
N GLY A 50 -36.27 5.54 -6.62
CA GLY A 50 -36.00 5.82 -5.22
C GLY A 50 -35.34 4.64 -4.52
N ARG A 51 -34.14 4.87 -4.02
CA ARG A 51 -33.42 3.96 -3.11
C ARG A 51 -34.17 3.94 -1.77
N ARG A 52 -34.99 2.91 -1.56
CA ARG A 52 -35.44 2.55 -0.22
C ARG A 52 -34.24 2.02 0.56
N ASN A 53 -33.78 2.77 1.56
CA ASN A 53 -32.85 2.28 2.56
C ASN A 53 -33.57 1.25 3.46
N THR A 54 -33.60 0.01 3.02
CA THR A 54 -33.85 -1.13 3.89
C THR A 54 -32.51 -1.66 4.33
N PHE A 55 -32.16 -1.44 5.62
CA PHE A 55 -31.05 -2.12 6.25
C PHE A 55 -31.36 -3.63 6.25
N PRO A 56 -30.51 -4.48 5.66
CA PRO A 56 -30.67 -5.92 5.79
C PRO A 56 -30.28 -6.33 7.22
N SER A 57 -31.16 -7.09 7.85
CA SER A 57 -30.90 -7.87 9.07
C SER A 57 -29.64 -8.73 8.92
N PRO A 58 -28.93 -9.03 10.01
CA PRO A 58 -27.72 -9.83 9.99
C PRO A 58 -28.02 -11.31 9.77
N GLY A 59 -28.30 -11.66 8.54
CA GLY A 59 -28.23 -12.99 8.03
C GLY A 59 -27.20 -12.95 6.90
N SER A 60 -26.13 -13.68 7.08
CA SER A 60 -25.05 -13.88 6.14
C SER A 60 -25.59 -14.41 4.79
N HIS A 61 -26.11 -13.52 3.97
CA HIS A 61 -26.35 -13.86 2.56
C HIS A 61 -25.11 -13.49 1.75
N ARG A 62 -24.16 -14.43 1.63
CA ARG A 62 -23.24 -14.49 0.51
C ARG A 62 -24.10 -14.39 -0.76
N GLN A 63 -23.91 -13.34 -1.56
CA GLN A 63 -24.41 -13.37 -2.95
C GLN A 63 -23.87 -14.64 -3.60
N PRO A 64 -24.71 -15.43 -4.29
CA PRO A 64 -24.22 -16.59 -5.01
C PRO A 64 -23.18 -16.11 -6.02
N GLN A 65 -21.91 -16.42 -5.77
CA GLN A 65 -20.87 -16.28 -6.76
C GLN A 65 -21.25 -17.22 -7.90
N ALA A 66 -21.26 -16.70 -9.13
CA ALA A 66 -21.43 -17.53 -10.32
C ALA A 66 -20.43 -18.70 -10.19
N PHE A 67 -20.91 -19.92 -10.24
CA PHE A 67 -20.08 -21.10 -10.12
C PHE A 67 -19.05 -21.07 -11.24
N LYS A 68 -17.76 -20.97 -10.84
CA LYS A 68 -16.64 -21.06 -11.76
C LYS A 68 -16.65 -22.50 -12.31
N SER A 69 -16.71 -22.64 -13.64
CA SER A 69 -16.73 -23.97 -14.31
C SER A 69 -15.32 -24.50 -14.56
N ASP A 70 -14.36 -23.61 -14.78
CA ASP A 70 -13.01 -23.94 -15.19
C ASP A 70 -12.00 -23.62 -14.08
N PHE A 71 -11.38 -24.65 -13.55
CA PHE A 71 -10.36 -24.56 -12.49
C PHE A 71 -8.99 -24.89 -13.07
N CYS A 72 -8.00 -24.07 -12.79
CA CYS A 72 -6.64 -24.28 -13.28
C CYS A 72 -5.92 -25.43 -12.57
N CYS A 73 -6.32 -25.77 -11.32
CA CYS A 73 -5.72 -26.83 -10.51
C CYS A 73 -6.64 -27.25 -9.35
N VAL A 74 -6.22 -28.26 -8.58
CA VAL A 74 -6.95 -28.76 -7.40
C VAL A 74 -7.13 -27.68 -6.33
N ARG A 75 -6.12 -26.80 -6.11
CA ARG A 75 -6.19 -25.71 -5.14
C ARG A 75 -7.21 -24.65 -5.53
N ASP A 76 -7.29 -24.31 -6.82
CA ASP A 76 -8.30 -23.41 -7.36
C ASP A 76 -9.71 -23.95 -7.10
N ARG A 77 -9.92 -25.24 -7.37
CA ARG A 77 -11.21 -25.91 -7.09
C ARG A 77 -11.55 -25.87 -5.62
N TRP A 78 -10.58 -26.14 -4.73
CA TRP A 78 -10.80 -26.12 -3.30
C TRP A 78 -11.15 -24.70 -2.80
N LEU A 79 -10.44 -23.67 -3.25
CA LEU A 79 -10.72 -22.28 -2.88
C LEU A 79 -12.14 -21.81 -3.28
N HIS A 80 -12.72 -22.41 -4.33
CA HIS A 80 -14.02 -22.05 -4.87
C HIS A 80 -15.09 -23.12 -4.66
N SER A 81 -14.87 -24.12 -3.82
CA SER A 81 -15.81 -25.23 -3.58
C SER A 81 -17.10 -24.84 -2.86
N GLY A 82 -17.25 -23.57 -2.44
CA GLY A 82 -18.44 -23.07 -1.73
C GLY A 82 -18.44 -23.34 -0.22
N GLU A 83 -17.58 -24.22 0.29
CA GLU A 83 -17.28 -24.34 1.72
C GLU A 83 -16.41 -23.16 2.17
N ASP A 84 -16.46 -22.81 3.46
CA ASP A 84 -15.57 -21.78 4.00
C ASP A 84 -14.12 -22.28 3.94
N ALA A 85 -13.48 -22.08 2.79
CA ALA A 85 -12.09 -22.44 2.56
C ALA A 85 -11.18 -21.52 3.39
N GLU A 86 -10.90 -21.93 4.63
CA GLU A 86 -9.98 -21.21 5.49
C GLU A 86 -8.57 -21.82 5.40
N ILE A 87 -7.59 -20.97 5.11
CA ILE A 87 -6.18 -21.33 5.13
C ILE A 87 -5.67 -21.14 6.56
N LEU A 88 -5.12 -22.22 7.13
CA LEU A 88 -4.59 -22.22 8.49
C LEU A 88 -3.06 -22.29 8.45
N ILE A 89 -2.41 -21.54 9.32
CA ILE A 89 -1.01 -21.79 9.66
C ILE A 89 -1.01 -22.56 10.97
N THR A 90 -0.77 -23.86 10.89
CA THR A 90 -0.91 -24.76 12.03
C THR A 90 0.26 -24.67 12.99
N ASP A 91 1.49 -24.55 12.46
CA ASP A 91 2.69 -24.53 13.29
C ASP A 91 3.77 -23.59 12.76
N ALA A 92 4.79 -23.37 13.58
CA ALA A 92 5.99 -22.58 13.25
C ALA A 92 7.22 -23.32 13.80
N LEU A 93 7.94 -23.97 12.91
CA LEU A 93 9.03 -24.87 13.22
C LEU A 93 10.39 -24.21 13.03
N LYS A 94 11.30 -24.39 13.98
CA LYS A 94 12.69 -23.97 13.82
C LYS A 94 13.44 -25.06 13.04
N THR A 95 14.01 -24.71 11.90
CA THR A 95 14.74 -25.61 11.02
C THR A 95 16.05 -24.99 10.54
N SER A 96 17.00 -25.83 10.13
CA SER A 96 18.26 -25.42 9.50
C SER A 96 18.46 -26.10 8.13
N VAL A 97 17.41 -26.70 7.57
CA VAL A 97 17.48 -27.38 6.27
C VAL A 97 17.90 -26.38 5.18
N ASN A 98 18.95 -26.72 4.43
CA ASN A 98 19.50 -25.89 3.35
C ASN A 98 19.97 -24.47 3.77
N SER A 99 20.33 -24.27 5.05
CA SER A 99 20.84 -22.99 5.56
C SER A 99 21.90 -23.17 6.62
N THR A 100 22.91 -22.30 6.63
CA THR A 100 23.96 -22.28 7.65
C THR A 100 23.48 -21.73 9.00
N SER A 101 22.33 -21.06 9.03
CA SER A 101 21.72 -20.51 10.26
C SER A 101 20.27 -20.99 10.39
N PRO A 102 19.81 -21.30 11.63
CA PRO A 102 18.44 -21.72 11.85
C PRO A 102 17.45 -20.59 11.51
N TYR A 103 16.30 -20.97 10.95
CA TYR A 103 15.19 -20.08 10.62
C TYR A 103 13.85 -20.70 11.00
N ILE A 104 12.80 -19.87 11.04
CA ILE A 104 11.42 -20.32 11.31
C ILE A 104 10.72 -20.61 9.98
N THR A 105 10.16 -21.82 9.89
CA THR A 105 9.27 -22.27 8.81
C THR A 105 7.84 -22.35 9.34
N TYR A 106 6.90 -21.78 8.60
CA TYR A 106 5.47 -21.82 8.92
C TYR A 106 4.80 -22.93 8.13
N VAL A 107 4.06 -23.77 8.84
CA VAL A 107 3.31 -24.89 8.26
C VAL A 107 1.92 -24.39 7.86
N ILE A 108 1.65 -24.36 6.56
CA ILE A 108 0.39 -23.91 5.98
C ILE A 108 -0.46 -25.11 5.64
N ARG A 109 -1.71 -25.13 6.09
CA ARG A 109 -2.70 -26.14 5.70
C ARG A 109 -3.83 -25.50 4.90
N ALA A 110 -4.01 -25.97 3.67
CA ALA A 110 -5.05 -25.55 2.73
C ALA A 110 -5.87 -26.79 2.28
N GLY A 111 -6.95 -27.07 3.00
CA GLY A 111 -7.70 -28.33 2.85
C GLY A 111 -6.84 -29.52 3.25
N THR A 112 -6.55 -30.40 2.29
CA THR A 112 -5.69 -31.59 2.48
C THR A 112 -4.21 -31.34 2.20
N ALA A 113 -3.84 -30.20 1.60
CA ALA A 113 -2.44 -29.89 1.32
C ALA A 113 -1.76 -29.24 2.51
N GLU A 114 -0.47 -29.53 2.64
CA GLU A 114 0.43 -28.93 3.61
C GLU A 114 1.67 -28.39 2.88
N ALA A 115 1.98 -27.11 3.13
CA ALA A 115 3.13 -26.42 2.58
C ALA A 115 3.98 -25.79 3.69
N HIS A 116 5.28 -25.75 3.48
CA HIS A 116 6.25 -25.25 4.43
C HIS A 116 6.99 -24.04 3.87
N HIS A 117 6.74 -22.85 4.42
CA HIS A 117 7.34 -21.62 3.94
C HIS A 117 7.99 -20.80 5.05
N ARG A 118 9.19 -20.26 4.77
CA ARG A 118 9.84 -19.26 5.62
C ARG A 118 9.29 -17.86 5.32
N TYR A 119 9.47 -16.96 6.27
CA TYR A 119 8.97 -15.56 6.13
C TYR A 119 9.39 -14.88 4.82
N SER A 120 10.64 -15.07 4.37
CA SER A 120 11.12 -14.46 3.12
C SER A 120 10.39 -14.95 1.85
N GLU A 121 9.77 -16.12 1.90
CA GLU A 121 8.96 -16.65 0.80
C GLU A 121 7.59 -15.99 0.75
N PHE A 122 6.97 -15.68 1.89
CA PHE A 122 5.77 -14.82 1.95
C PHE A 122 6.06 -13.40 1.42
N GLU A 123 7.22 -12.83 1.78
CA GLU A 123 7.65 -11.54 1.26
C GLU A 123 7.84 -11.59 -0.26
N SER A 124 8.44 -12.65 -0.77
CA SER A 124 8.62 -12.92 -2.19
C SER A 124 7.28 -13.09 -2.91
N LEU A 125 6.35 -13.90 -2.37
CA LEU A 125 4.99 -14.04 -2.91
C LEU A 125 4.31 -12.68 -3.03
N ARG A 126 4.28 -11.91 -1.94
CA ARG A 126 3.66 -10.58 -1.94
C ARG A 126 4.31 -9.64 -2.97
N SER A 127 5.65 -9.63 -3.06
CA SER A 127 6.37 -8.78 -4.00
C SER A 127 6.06 -9.13 -5.46
N ASN A 128 5.92 -10.42 -5.78
CA ASN A 128 5.56 -10.86 -7.11
C ASN A 128 4.09 -10.56 -7.44
N LEU A 129 3.17 -10.73 -6.48
CA LEU A 129 1.77 -10.34 -6.66
C LEU A 129 1.61 -8.83 -6.92
N VAL A 130 2.39 -7.97 -6.24
CA VAL A 130 2.40 -6.52 -6.51
C VAL A 130 2.86 -6.20 -7.94
N LYS A 131 3.78 -6.97 -8.50
CA LYS A 131 4.27 -6.79 -9.88
C LYS A 131 3.30 -7.36 -10.91
N LEU A 132 2.66 -8.49 -10.61
CA LEU A 132 1.65 -9.11 -11.48
C LEU A 132 0.37 -8.30 -11.54
N TYR A 133 -0.01 -7.68 -10.42
CA TYR A 133 -1.24 -6.92 -10.26
C TYR A 133 -0.97 -5.51 -9.75
N PRO A 134 -0.34 -4.64 -10.55
CA PRO A 134 0.07 -3.30 -10.11
C PRO A 134 -1.12 -2.36 -9.85
N THR A 135 -2.32 -2.77 -10.25
CA THR A 135 -3.59 -2.02 -10.09
C THR A 135 -4.45 -2.53 -8.93
N LEU A 136 -3.98 -3.51 -8.13
CA LEU A 136 -4.72 -4.08 -7.01
C LEU A 136 -4.05 -3.79 -5.66
N ILE A 137 -4.87 -3.72 -4.62
CA ILE A 137 -4.43 -3.58 -3.22
C ILE A 137 -4.01 -4.96 -2.71
N ILE A 138 -2.74 -5.28 -2.81
CA ILE A 138 -2.19 -6.53 -2.27
C ILE A 138 -2.05 -6.42 -0.75
N PRO A 139 -2.65 -7.33 0.04
CA PRO A 139 -2.62 -7.27 1.49
C PRO A 139 -1.20 -7.13 2.06
N PRO A 140 -1.03 -6.47 3.23
CA PRO A 140 0.26 -6.41 3.90
C PRO A 140 0.65 -7.74 4.54
N ILE A 141 1.94 -7.91 4.78
CA ILE A 141 2.50 -8.94 5.66
C ILE A 141 3.11 -8.25 6.89
N PRO A 142 3.29 -8.96 8.02
CA PRO A 142 3.97 -8.39 9.18
C PRO A 142 5.36 -7.88 8.79
N SER A 143 5.76 -6.73 9.34
CA SER A 143 7.08 -6.16 9.05
C SER A 143 8.22 -7.09 9.51
N LYS A 144 9.32 -7.09 8.75
CA LYS A 144 10.60 -7.58 9.27
C LYS A 144 10.99 -6.69 10.45
N GLN A 145 11.42 -7.30 11.54
CA GLN A 145 12.03 -6.52 12.60
C GLN A 145 13.27 -5.82 12.06
N THR A 146 13.36 -4.52 12.32
CA THR A 146 14.53 -3.74 11.94
C THR A 146 15.76 -4.23 12.70
N ILE A 147 16.91 -4.14 12.05
CA ILE A 147 18.23 -4.52 12.64
C ILE A 147 18.47 -3.78 13.97
N GLY A 148 17.86 -2.58 14.16
CA GLY A 148 17.93 -1.81 15.41
C GLY A 148 17.22 -2.49 16.60
N ASP A 149 16.02 -3.05 16.39
CA ASP A 149 15.33 -3.83 17.43
C ASP A 149 16.07 -5.14 17.75
N TYR A 150 16.84 -5.61 16.79
CA TYR A 150 17.70 -6.80 16.92
C TYR A 150 18.95 -6.55 17.75
N ALA A 151 19.56 -5.37 17.63
CA ALA A 151 20.81 -5.03 18.34
C ALA A 151 20.61 -4.91 19.85
N ILE A 152 19.44 -4.48 20.29
CA ILE A 152 19.12 -4.29 21.72
C ILE A 152 18.65 -5.59 22.40
N LYS A 153 18.13 -6.57 21.63
CA LYS A 153 17.56 -7.84 22.14
C LYS A 153 18.12 -9.09 21.45
N GLN A 154 19.36 -9.07 21.06
CA GLN A 154 19.98 -10.01 20.09
C GLN A 154 19.82 -11.51 20.35
N ALA A 155 19.60 -11.96 21.57
CA ALA A 155 19.48 -13.40 21.89
C ALA A 155 18.03 -13.89 22.07
N LYS A 156 17.11 -13.03 22.53
CA LYS A 156 15.74 -13.43 22.89
C LYS A 156 14.70 -13.24 21.78
N ALA A 157 14.88 -12.26 20.90
CA ALA A 157 13.82 -11.85 19.96
C ALA A 157 13.53 -12.86 18.82
N LYS A 158 14.49 -13.72 18.46
CA LYS A 158 14.27 -14.79 17.46
C LYS A 158 13.47 -15.96 18.01
N GLU A 159 13.46 -16.11 19.33
CA GLU A 159 12.88 -17.26 20.04
C GLU A 159 11.65 -16.86 20.87
N ASP A 160 11.22 -15.61 20.80
CA ASP A 160 10.05 -15.12 21.51
C ASP A 160 8.79 -15.77 20.92
N ALA A 161 8.21 -16.70 21.67
CA ALA A 161 7.00 -17.45 21.29
C ALA A 161 5.82 -16.50 20.97
N ALA A 162 5.68 -15.39 21.71
CA ALA A 162 4.63 -14.42 21.49
C ALA A 162 4.77 -13.74 20.12
N MET A 163 6.00 -13.40 19.73
CA MET A 163 6.27 -12.80 18.43
C MET A 163 6.03 -13.77 17.27
N ILE A 164 6.45 -15.03 17.44
CA ILE A 164 6.20 -16.10 16.45
C ILE A 164 4.69 -16.29 16.31
N ALA A 165 3.95 -16.37 17.41
CA ALA A 165 2.50 -16.50 17.42
C ALA A 165 1.78 -15.33 16.73
N ARG A 166 2.21 -14.09 17.02
CA ARG A 166 1.69 -12.88 16.34
C ARG A 166 1.96 -12.92 14.84
N ARG A 167 3.19 -13.23 14.44
CA ARG A 167 3.56 -13.34 13.02
C ARG A 167 2.77 -14.43 12.30
N LYS A 168 2.56 -15.58 12.95
CA LYS A 168 1.71 -16.66 12.47
C LYS A 168 0.29 -16.18 12.16
N ARG A 169 -0.37 -15.48 13.11
CA ARG A 169 -1.73 -14.92 12.92
C ARG A 169 -1.77 -13.93 11.75
N MET A 170 -0.83 -13.00 11.68
CA MET A 170 -0.80 -11.98 10.62
C MET A 170 -0.52 -12.58 9.23
N LEU A 171 0.34 -13.60 9.13
CA LEU A 171 0.59 -14.31 7.87
C LEU A 171 -0.65 -15.14 7.45
N GLN A 172 -1.35 -15.75 8.39
CA GLN A 172 -2.62 -16.41 8.12
C GLN A 172 -3.69 -15.45 7.60
N THR A 173 -3.81 -14.27 8.21
CA THR A 173 -4.69 -13.19 7.76
C THR A 173 -4.33 -12.77 6.33
N PHE A 174 -3.05 -12.60 6.01
CA PHE A 174 -2.58 -12.28 4.65
C PHE A 174 -3.04 -13.32 3.62
N LEU A 175 -2.83 -14.61 3.88
CA LEU A 175 -3.24 -15.68 2.96
C LEU A 175 -4.77 -15.70 2.78
N ASN A 176 -5.53 -15.59 3.86
CA ASN A 176 -7.00 -15.59 3.81
C ASN A 176 -7.56 -14.34 3.12
N ARG A 177 -6.88 -13.19 3.19
CA ARG A 177 -7.27 -12.00 2.42
C ARG A 177 -7.04 -12.18 0.93
N ILE A 178 -5.97 -12.86 0.51
CA ILE A 178 -5.74 -13.22 -0.90
C ILE A 178 -6.82 -14.22 -1.36
N ALA A 179 -7.08 -15.26 -0.58
CA ALA A 179 -8.09 -16.28 -0.89
C ALA A 179 -9.51 -15.71 -1.06
N ARG A 180 -9.84 -14.64 -0.33
CA ARG A 180 -11.15 -13.96 -0.42
C ARG A 180 -11.20 -12.86 -1.48
N HIS A 181 -10.09 -12.54 -2.13
CA HIS A 181 -10.03 -11.51 -3.16
C HIS A 181 -10.49 -12.09 -4.52
N PRO A 182 -11.45 -11.46 -5.24
CA PRO A 182 -12.07 -12.05 -6.43
C PRO A 182 -11.10 -12.32 -7.59
N ILE A 183 -10.00 -11.58 -7.66
CA ILE A 183 -8.96 -11.74 -8.70
C ILE A 183 -7.78 -12.55 -8.16
N LEU A 184 -7.24 -12.19 -6.99
CA LEU A 184 -6.02 -12.82 -6.46
C LEU A 184 -6.24 -14.28 -6.07
N SER A 185 -7.47 -14.68 -5.70
CA SER A 185 -7.82 -16.08 -5.42
C SER A 185 -7.67 -16.99 -6.63
N ASN A 186 -7.69 -16.43 -7.86
CA ASN A 186 -7.54 -17.16 -9.10
C ASN A 186 -6.07 -17.26 -9.59
N GLU A 187 -5.13 -16.62 -8.87
CA GLU A 187 -3.74 -16.57 -9.31
C GLU A 187 -3.03 -17.90 -9.07
N HIS A 188 -2.52 -18.51 -10.14
CA HIS A 188 -1.88 -19.82 -10.07
C HIS A 188 -0.59 -19.82 -9.24
N VAL A 189 0.15 -18.71 -9.20
CA VAL A 189 1.32 -18.54 -8.32
C VAL A 189 0.93 -18.67 -6.84
N PHE A 190 -0.25 -18.13 -6.46
CA PHE A 190 -0.79 -18.29 -5.11
C PHE A 190 -1.19 -19.75 -4.83
N HIS A 191 -1.80 -20.43 -5.81
CA HIS A 191 -2.15 -21.85 -5.67
C HIS A 191 -0.91 -22.73 -5.44
N ARG A 192 0.17 -22.50 -6.23
CA ARG A 192 1.45 -23.19 -6.06
C ARG A 192 2.14 -22.89 -4.73
N PHE A 193 1.92 -21.71 -4.16
CA PHE A 193 2.41 -21.39 -2.82
C PHE A 193 1.69 -22.17 -1.72
N LEU A 194 0.40 -22.50 -1.92
CA LEU A 194 -0.39 -23.32 -1.00
C LEU A 194 -0.15 -24.82 -1.19
N ASP A 195 0.53 -25.20 -2.25
CA ASP A 195 0.79 -26.59 -2.61
C ASP A 195 2.25 -26.94 -2.29
N GLY A 196 2.49 -27.82 -1.33
CA GLY A 196 3.82 -28.18 -0.87
C GLY A 196 4.63 -29.07 -1.84
N GLU A 197 4.05 -29.45 -2.99
CA GLU A 197 4.69 -30.38 -3.94
C GLU A 197 5.84 -29.73 -4.72
N VAL A 198 5.81 -28.41 -4.91
CA VAL A 198 6.79 -27.67 -5.73
C VAL A 198 7.57 -26.70 -4.87
N SER A 199 8.88 -26.65 -5.04
CA SER A 199 9.72 -25.69 -4.32
C SER A 199 9.44 -24.26 -4.74
N TRP A 200 9.46 -23.32 -3.77
CA TRP A 200 9.23 -21.90 -4.08
C TRP A 200 10.26 -21.34 -5.08
N THR A 201 11.48 -21.83 -5.04
CA THR A 201 12.54 -21.47 -6.00
C THR A 201 12.16 -21.81 -7.43
N GLU A 202 11.56 -22.96 -7.65
CA GLU A 202 11.09 -23.38 -8.97
C GLU A 202 9.93 -22.51 -9.44
N VAL A 203 9.00 -22.15 -8.55
CA VAL A 203 7.89 -21.23 -8.86
C VAL A 203 8.44 -19.88 -9.33
N LEU A 204 9.49 -19.36 -8.69
CA LEU A 204 10.11 -18.07 -9.05
C LEU A 204 10.76 -18.09 -10.45
N HIS A 205 11.25 -19.23 -10.91
CA HIS A 205 11.88 -19.37 -12.23
C HIS A 205 10.91 -19.78 -13.34
N SER A 206 9.65 -20.04 -12.99
CA SER A 206 8.61 -20.42 -13.95
C SER A 206 7.71 -19.23 -14.35
N PRO A 207 7.03 -19.28 -15.51
CA PRO A 207 5.96 -18.33 -15.83
C PRO A 207 4.84 -18.38 -14.77
N PRO A 208 4.19 -17.23 -14.48
CA PRO A 208 4.37 -15.90 -15.08
C PRO A 208 5.50 -15.07 -14.45
N ILE A 209 6.10 -15.49 -13.32
CA ILE A 209 7.07 -14.67 -12.55
C ILE A 209 8.34 -14.42 -13.36
N SER A 210 8.86 -15.42 -14.06
CA SER A 210 10.09 -15.31 -14.88
C SER A 210 9.94 -14.31 -16.04
N LEU A 211 8.70 -14.00 -16.44
CA LEU A 211 8.39 -13.07 -17.53
C LEU A 211 8.17 -11.63 -17.05
N LEU A 212 8.21 -11.38 -15.74
CA LEU A 212 7.99 -10.05 -15.20
C LEU A 212 9.04 -9.03 -15.65
N PRO A 213 8.62 -7.85 -16.12
CA PRO A 213 9.55 -6.81 -16.55
C PRO A 213 10.30 -6.21 -15.35
N LYS A 214 11.50 -5.69 -15.61
CA LYS A 214 12.27 -4.96 -14.61
C LYS A 214 11.57 -3.67 -14.17
N ASN A 215 10.91 -2.98 -15.11
CA ASN A 215 10.16 -1.75 -14.88
C ASN A 215 8.69 -1.96 -15.25
N ILE A 216 7.83 -1.97 -14.23
CA ILE A 216 6.38 -2.20 -14.37
C ILE A 216 5.65 -1.07 -15.13
N LEU A 217 6.22 0.15 -15.16
CA LEU A 217 5.67 1.26 -15.94
C LEU A 217 5.84 1.06 -17.45
N LYS A 218 6.77 0.19 -17.86
CA LYS A 218 7.04 -0.19 -19.25
C LYS A 218 6.43 -1.53 -19.62
N ALA A 219 5.27 -1.84 -19.03
CA ALA A 219 4.49 -3.02 -19.33
C ALA A 219 3.01 -2.69 -19.27
N PRO A 220 2.14 -3.46 -19.94
CA PRO A 220 0.70 -3.29 -19.87
C PRO A 220 0.19 -3.57 -18.45
N SER A 221 -0.64 -2.67 -17.93
CA SER A 221 -1.16 -2.76 -16.56
C SER A 221 -2.10 -3.94 -16.34
N HIS A 222 -2.75 -4.43 -17.41
CA HIS A 222 -3.66 -5.57 -17.35
C HIS A 222 -2.94 -6.93 -17.38
N ASN A 223 -1.78 -7.02 -18.03
CA ASN A 223 -0.97 -8.22 -18.12
C ASN A 223 0.52 -7.86 -18.23
N PRO A 224 1.22 -7.59 -17.12
CA PRO A 224 2.61 -7.18 -17.15
C PRO A 224 3.59 -8.22 -17.72
N THR A 225 3.15 -9.46 -17.90
CA THR A 225 3.98 -10.57 -18.41
C THR A 225 3.85 -10.79 -19.92
N ASP A 226 3.04 -9.99 -20.60
CA ASP A 226 2.85 -10.10 -22.05
C ASP A 226 4.09 -9.64 -22.81
N GLN A 227 4.84 -10.61 -23.33
CA GLN A 227 6.06 -10.36 -24.09
C GLN A 227 5.80 -9.77 -25.48
N SER A 228 4.58 -9.96 -26.04
CA SER A 228 4.26 -9.54 -27.40
C SER A 228 4.23 -8.01 -27.56
N VAL A 229 3.90 -7.28 -26.51
CA VAL A 229 3.76 -5.81 -26.52
C VAL A 229 4.90 -5.07 -25.83
N ILE A 230 5.86 -5.77 -25.23
CA ILE A 230 6.97 -5.15 -24.48
C ILE A 230 7.74 -4.14 -25.31
N LEU A 231 7.96 -4.43 -26.61
CA LEU A 231 8.69 -3.53 -27.49
C LEU A 231 7.98 -2.20 -27.70
N ALA A 232 6.65 -2.24 -27.86
CA ALA A 232 5.83 -1.02 -27.98
C ALA A 232 5.83 -0.19 -26.68
N TYR A 233 5.80 -0.85 -25.51
CA TYR A 233 5.91 -0.18 -24.21
C TYR A 233 7.31 0.36 -23.90
N ALA A 234 8.37 -0.15 -24.55
CA ALA A 234 9.73 0.34 -24.37
C ALA A 234 9.89 1.81 -24.81
N ALA A 235 9.12 2.25 -25.81
CA ALA A 235 9.12 3.63 -26.30
C ALA A 235 8.47 4.63 -25.32
N LEU A 236 7.63 4.18 -24.39
CA LEU A 236 6.96 5.06 -23.43
C LEU A 236 7.96 5.75 -22.49
N PRO A 237 7.73 7.02 -22.10
CA PRO A 237 8.56 7.74 -21.16
C PRO A 237 8.51 7.10 -19.77
N ASN A 238 9.53 7.35 -18.95
CA ASN A 238 9.60 6.88 -17.57
C ASN A 238 9.39 8.07 -16.61
N PRO A 239 8.16 8.33 -16.17
CA PRO A 239 7.82 9.51 -15.39
C PRO A 239 8.37 9.45 -13.97
N SER A 240 8.76 10.61 -13.43
CA SER A 240 8.99 10.79 -12.00
C SER A 240 7.66 10.75 -11.24
N ALA A 241 7.68 10.21 -10.03
CA ALA A 241 6.52 10.22 -9.13
C ALA A 241 6.10 11.63 -8.68
N ALA A 242 7.01 12.61 -8.75
CA ALA A 242 6.78 14.00 -8.36
C ALA A 242 6.40 14.90 -9.55
N HIS A 243 6.30 14.36 -10.78
CA HIS A 243 5.93 15.15 -11.95
C HIS A 243 4.46 15.61 -11.84
N PRO A 244 4.17 16.92 -11.96
CA PRO A 244 2.82 17.43 -11.86
C PRO A 244 1.98 17.03 -13.09
N LEU A 245 0.68 16.77 -12.88
CA LEU A 245 -0.27 16.57 -13.96
C LEU A 245 -0.82 17.90 -14.46
N ARG A 246 -0.99 18.04 -15.76
CA ARG A 246 -1.69 19.19 -16.37
C ARG A 246 -3.20 19.14 -16.16
N ARG A 247 -3.77 17.94 -16.22
CA ARG A 247 -5.22 17.69 -16.07
C ARG A 247 -5.48 16.57 -15.04
N PRO A 248 -5.32 16.85 -13.73
CA PRO A 248 -5.53 15.86 -12.70
C PRO A 248 -7.00 15.41 -12.66
N ASP A 249 -7.23 14.10 -12.38
CA ASP A 249 -8.55 13.55 -12.12
C ASP A 249 -8.93 13.77 -10.66
N GLN A 250 -9.98 14.58 -10.41
CA GLN A 250 -10.41 14.99 -9.07
C GLN A 250 -10.71 13.82 -8.15
N ARG A 251 -11.29 12.72 -8.67
CA ARG A 251 -11.61 11.53 -7.87
C ARG A 251 -10.37 10.90 -7.22
N PHE A 252 -9.25 10.89 -7.93
CA PHE A 252 -7.99 10.34 -7.42
C PHE A 252 -7.28 11.32 -6.48
N LEU A 253 -7.41 12.63 -6.69
CA LEU A 253 -6.97 13.63 -5.73
C LEU A 253 -7.73 13.50 -4.41
N ASP A 254 -9.06 13.36 -4.46
CA ASP A 254 -9.90 13.16 -3.28
C ASP A 254 -9.55 11.84 -2.56
N SER A 255 -9.27 10.77 -3.32
CA SER A 255 -8.81 9.48 -2.78
C SER A 255 -7.45 9.60 -2.08
N GLU A 256 -6.54 10.41 -2.62
CA GLU A 256 -5.23 10.68 -2.01
C GLU A 256 -5.37 11.48 -0.73
N VAL A 257 -6.16 12.55 -0.73
CA VAL A 257 -6.45 13.37 0.46
C VAL A 257 -7.08 12.50 1.56
N PHE A 258 -8.08 11.69 1.20
CA PHE A 258 -8.71 10.75 2.13
C PHE A 258 -7.71 9.74 2.70
N THR A 259 -6.87 9.14 1.86
CA THR A 259 -5.86 8.16 2.27
C THR A 259 -4.83 8.78 3.22
N ASN A 260 -4.38 10.00 2.95
CA ASN A 260 -3.44 10.71 3.81
C ASN A 260 -4.06 11.03 5.19
N LYS A 261 -5.32 11.50 5.24
CA LYS A 261 -6.06 11.71 6.50
C LYS A 261 -6.24 10.40 7.26
N PHE A 262 -6.65 9.33 6.58
CA PHE A 262 -6.81 8.00 7.16
C PHE A 262 -5.50 7.48 7.76
N ALA A 263 -4.39 7.57 7.02
CA ALA A 263 -3.07 7.21 7.50
C ALA A 263 -2.66 8.01 8.75
N ALA A 264 -2.88 9.32 8.76
CA ALA A 264 -2.54 10.19 9.88
C ALA A 264 -3.32 9.84 11.15
N HIS A 265 -4.62 9.50 11.04
CA HIS A 265 -5.43 9.08 12.19
C HIS A 265 -4.99 7.71 12.75
N LEU A 266 -4.64 6.76 11.88
CA LEU A 266 -4.24 5.42 12.32
C LEU A 266 -2.85 5.41 12.96
N SER A 267 -1.83 5.85 12.23
CA SER A 267 -0.42 5.74 12.64
C SER A 267 -0.04 6.69 13.77
N GLY A 268 -0.71 7.82 13.89
CA GLY A 268 -0.45 8.81 14.94
C GLY A 268 -1.22 8.48 16.24
N PRO A 269 -2.45 9.01 16.41
CA PRO A 269 -3.17 8.90 17.67
C PRO A 269 -3.62 7.47 17.98
N MET A 270 -4.22 6.74 17.02
CA MET A 270 -4.84 5.44 17.32
C MET A 270 -3.81 4.37 17.73
N GLU A 271 -2.79 4.10 16.93
CA GLU A 271 -1.75 3.11 17.31
C GLU A 271 -0.98 3.52 18.56
N LYS A 272 -0.63 4.81 18.68
CA LYS A 272 0.13 5.32 19.83
C LYS A 272 -0.68 5.18 21.13
N VAL A 273 -1.97 5.55 21.09
CA VAL A 273 -2.86 5.43 22.27
C VAL A 273 -3.10 3.96 22.59
N THR A 274 -3.43 3.12 21.60
CA THR A 274 -3.62 1.67 21.78
C THR A 274 -2.42 1.03 22.49
N ARG A 275 -1.20 1.29 22.02
CA ARG A 275 0.04 0.76 22.63
C ARG A 275 0.23 1.23 24.06
N ARG A 276 -0.02 2.50 24.33
CA ARG A 276 0.09 3.07 25.67
C ARG A 276 -0.96 2.47 26.62
N THR A 277 -2.19 2.29 26.17
CA THR A 277 -3.28 1.66 26.94
C THR A 277 -2.93 0.21 27.28
N MET A 278 -2.47 -0.56 26.29
CA MET A 278 -2.05 -1.94 26.52
C MET A 278 -0.92 -2.04 27.55
N LYS A 279 0.08 -1.17 27.47
CA LYS A 279 1.16 -1.13 28.45
C LYS A 279 0.63 -0.87 29.87
N ARG A 280 -0.22 0.15 30.04
CA ARG A 280 -0.79 0.49 31.35
C ARG A 280 -1.65 -0.63 31.92
N TRP A 281 -2.43 -1.30 31.09
CA TRP A 281 -3.21 -2.46 31.53
C TRP A 281 -2.33 -3.65 31.90
N SER A 282 -1.23 -3.86 31.18
CA SER A 282 -0.24 -4.88 31.54
C SER A 282 0.43 -4.59 32.87
N ASP A 283 0.83 -3.34 33.11
CA ASP A 283 1.40 -2.90 34.38
C ASP A 283 0.38 -3.08 35.53
N LEU A 284 -0.87 -2.65 35.33
CA LEU A 284 -1.96 -2.85 36.31
C LEU A 284 -2.25 -4.33 36.59
N ALA A 285 -2.21 -5.18 35.57
CA ALA A 285 -2.39 -6.62 35.76
C ALA A 285 -1.27 -7.22 36.64
N GLN A 286 -0.03 -6.76 36.44
CA GLN A 286 1.09 -7.19 37.26
C GLN A 286 0.91 -6.74 38.73
N ASP A 287 0.49 -5.49 38.96
CA ASP A 287 0.20 -4.97 40.31
C ASP A 287 -0.89 -5.79 41.01
N HIS A 288 -1.93 -6.23 40.28
CA HIS A 288 -2.96 -7.12 40.81
C HIS A 288 -2.40 -8.51 41.16
N ALA A 289 -1.52 -9.06 40.35
CA ALA A 289 -0.88 -10.35 40.66
C ALA A 289 -0.08 -10.30 41.97
N GLU A 290 0.69 -9.22 42.17
CA GLU A 290 1.49 -9.02 43.39
C GLU A 290 0.60 -8.77 44.61
N LEU A 291 -0.45 -7.94 44.49
CA LEU A 291 -1.40 -7.66 45.55
C LEU A 291 -2.20 -8.93 45.92
N GLY A 292 -2.69 -9.70 44.94
CA GLY A 292 -3.39 -10.96 45.20
C GLY A 292 -2.53 -11.96 45.97
N ALA A 293 -1.27 -12.15 45.55
CA ALA A 293 -0.33 -12.99 46.26
C ALA A 293 -0.08 -12.51 47.70
N THR A 294 0.04 -11.20 47.90
CA THR A 294 0.24 -10.62 49.23
C THR A 294 -0.97 -10.85 50.16
N MET A 295 -2.20 -10.63 49.63
CA MET A 295 -3.45 -10.87 50.37
C MET A 295 -3.63 -12.36 50.71
N ASN A 296 -3.37 -13.26 49.78
CA ASN A 296 -3.40 -14.70 50.01
C ASN A 296 -2.37 -15.13 51.08
N GLY A 297 -1.16 -14.56 51.04
CA GLY A 297 -0.15 -14.76 52.08
C GLY A 297 -0.55 -14.22 53.45
N PHE A 298 -1.23 -13.05 53.49
CA PHE A 298 -1.74 -12.47 54.72
C PHE A 298 -2.86 -13.31 55.36
N SER A 299 -3.75 -13.89 54.54
CA SER A 299 -4.84 -14.76 55.04
C SER A 299 -4.32 -15.96 55.86
N LEU A 300 -3.12 -16.44 55.59
CA LEU A 300 -2.51 -17.56 56.36
C LEU A 300 -2.07 -17.13 57.78
N ASN A 301 -1.95 -15.85 58.08
CA ASN A 301 -1.58 -15.34 59.39
C ASN A 301 -2.83 -15.02 60.25
N GLU A 302 -4.03 -15.01 59.64
CA GLU A 302 -5.27 -14.72 60.29
C GLU A 302 -6.06 -16.01 60.63
N THR A 303 -7.09 -15.93 61.43
CA THR A 303 -7.91 -17.08 61.87
C THR A 303 -9.40 -16.80 61.70
N GLY A 304 -10.18 -17.86 61.59
CA GLY A 304 -11.65 -17.78 61.53
C GLY A 304 -12.19 -17.09 60.28
N GLN A 305 -13.30 -16.36 60.47
CA GLN A 305 -13.98 -15.70 59.33
C GLN A 305 -13.17 -14.59 58.65
N LEU A 306 -12.26 -13.93 59.37
CA LEU A 306 -11.36 -12.92 58.81
C LEU A 306 -10.40 -13.56 57.85
N SER A 307 -9.76 -14.69 58.20
CA SER A 307 -8.87 -15.43 57.30
C SER A 307 -9.54 -15.76 55.97
N THR A 308 -10.74 -16.35 56.04
CA THR A 308 -11.51 -16.70 54.83
C THR A 308 -11.88 -15.48 54.00
N ALA A 309 -12.28 -14.37 54.62
CA ALA A 309 -12.62 -13.14 53.91
C ALA A 309 -11.40 -12.51 53.21
N VAL A 310 -10.24 -12.49 53.87
CA VAL A 310 -8.98 -12.01 53.29
C VAL A 310 -8.54 -12.90 52.13
N GLU A 311 -8.62 -14.25 52.32
CA GLU A 311 -8.32 -15.21 51.24
C GLU A 311 -9.22 -14.98 50.01
N LYS A 312 -10.55 -14.85 50.21
CA LYS A 312 -11.49 -14.60 49.13
C LYS A 312 -11.26 -13.25 48.43
N THR A 313 -10.82 -12.24 49.16
CA THR A 313 -10.38 -10.95 48.59
C THR A 313 -9.14 -11.14 47.71
N GLY A 314 -8.13 -11.87 48.19
CA GLY A 314 -6.95 -12.22 47.41
C GLY A 314 -7.31 -12.98 46.13
N GLN A 315 -8.19 -13.98 46.23
CA GLN A 315 -8.70 -14.75 45.07
C GLN A 315 -9.44 -13.86 44.06
N ALA A 316 -10.22 -12.85 44.51
CA ALA A 316 -10.88 -11.90 43.63
C ALA A 316 -9.90 -10.98 42.89
N ILE A 317 -8.82 -10.59 43.55
CA ILE A 317 -7.72 -9.83 42.93
C ILE A 317 -6.98 -10.68 41.90
N ASP A 318 -6.69 -11.95 42.21
CA ASP A 318 -6.09 -12.91 41.26
C ASP A 318 -7.00 -13.13 40.05
N ALA A 319 -8.31 -13.26 40.25
CA ALA A 319 -9.30 -13.36 39.17
C ALA A 319 -9.31 -12.10 38.28
N THR A 320 -9.11 -10.92 38.88
CA THR A 320 -8.96 -9.66 38.15
C THR A 320 -7.69 -9.65 37.32
N TYR A 321 -6.56 -10.10 37.84
CA TYR A 321 -5.31 -10.30 37.11
C TYR A 321 -5.50 -11.22 35.90
N MET A 322 -6.04 -12.42 36.11
CA MET A 322 -6.24 -13.42 35.07
C MET A 322 -7.19 -12.94 33.95
N SER A 323 -8.31 -12.30 34.36
CA SER A 323 -9.28 -11.75 33.41
C SER A 323 -8.71 -10.57 32.62
N THR A 324 -7.87 -9.71 33.23
CA THR A 324 -7.20 -8.60 32.56
C THR A 324 -6.14 -9.10 31.60
N THR A 325 -5.38 -10.11 31.94
CA THR A 325 -4.41 -10.74 31.05
C THR A 325 -5.09 -11.32 29.80
N LYS A 326 -6.25 -11.98 29.98
CA LYS A 326 -7.06 -12.47 28.88
C LYS A 326 -7.61 -11.34 28.01
N LEU A 327 -8.12 -10.29 28.63
CA LEU A 327 -8.61 -9.08 27.93
C LEU A 327 -7.49 -8.47 27.07
N LEU A 328 -6.27 -8.35 27.60
CA LEU A 328 -5.11 -7.84 26.88
C LEU A 328 -4.77 -8.69 25.66
N GLN A 329 -4.78 -10.01 25.81
CA GLN A 329 -4.54 -10.92 24.70
C GLN A 329 -5.59 -10.79 23.59
N GLU A 330 -6.87 -10.74 23.95
CA GLU A 330 -7.97 -10.56 23.00
C GLU A 330 -7.93 -9.17 22.34
N PHE A 331 -7.55 -8.13 23.10
CA PHE A 331 -7.39 -6.78 22.58
C PHE A 331 -6.21 -6.66 21.61
N GLU A 332 -5.10 -7.36 21.88
CA GLU A 332 -3.97 -7.43 20.94
C GLU A 332 -4.41 -8.07 19.62
N GLN A 333 -5.06 -9.23 19.69
CA GLN A 333 -5.42 -10.02 18.51
C GLN A 333 -6.53 -9.38 17.66
N ASN A 334 -7.56 -8.84 18.32
CA ASN A 334 -8.78 -8.40 17.66
C ASN A 334 -8.86 -6.88 17.44
N TRP A 335 -7.95 -6.11 18.04
CA TRP A 335 -7.90 -4.65 17.86
C TRP A 335 -6.53 -4.16 17.41
N ALA A 336 -5.46 -4.41 18.16
CA ALA A 336 -4.15 -3.82 17.88
C ALA A 336 -3.50 -4.36 16.61
N GLU A 337 -3.57 -5.67 16.37
CA GLU A 337 -3.02 -6.30 15.15
C GLU A 337 -3.77 -5.86 13.88
N PRO A 338 -5.12 -5.89 13.82
CA PRO A 338 -5.87 -5.38 12.68
C PRO A 338 -5.69 -3.87 12.47
N LEU A 339 -5.59 -3.07 13.54
CA LEU A 339 -5.31 -1.64 13.43
C LEU A 339 -3.97 -1.37 12.75
N HIS A 340 -2.93 -2.11 13.15
CA HIS A 340 -1.62 -2.05 12.51
C HIS A 340 -1.66 -2.48 11.04
N GLU A 341 -2.42 -3.51 10.70
CA GLU A 341 -2.65 -3.93 9.33
C GLU A 341 -3.27 -2.80 8.48
N TYR A 342 -4.26 -2.09 9.02
CA TYR A 342 -4.88 -0.94 8.32
C TYR A 342 -3.93 0.24 8.14
N THR A 343 -2.99 0.46 9.06
CA THR A 343 -1.91 1.44 8.86
C THR A 343 -1.01 1.06 7.68
N GLN A 344 -0.71 -0.22 7.53
CA GLN A 344 0.06 -0.72 6.37
C GLN A 344 -0.74 -0.60 5.07
N PHE A 345 -2.06 -0.89 5.08
CA PHE A 345 -2.94 -0.69 3.92
C PHE A 345 -2.93 0.75 3.43
N ALA A 346 -2.96 1.74 4.32
CA ALA A 346 -2.87 3.15 3.93
C ALA A 346 -1.60 3.45 3.13
N SER A 347 -0.46 2.88 3.53
CA SER A 347 0.81 3.00 2.80
C SER A 347 0.78 2.29 1.43
N ILE A 348 0.09 1.15 1.34
CA ILE A 348 -0.08 0.40 0.09
C ILE A 348 -0.95 1.19 -0.89
N ILE A 349 -2.08 1.73 -0.43
CA ILE A 349 -2.99 2.54 -1.24
C ILE A 349 -2.28 3.80 -1.76
N LYS A 350 -1.46 4.44 -0.93
CA LYS A 350 -0.64 5.58 -1.37
C LYS A 350 0.28 5.20 -2.54
N LYS A 351 0.96 4.06 -2.48
CA LYS A 351 1.81 3.56 -3.58
C LYS A 351 0.99 3.21 -4.83
N LEU A 352 -0.20 2.66 -4.65
CA LEU A 352 -1.12 2.34 -5.75
C LEU A 352 -1.60 3.61 -6.47
N LEU A 353 -1.99 4.64 -5.72
CA LEU A 353 -2.37 5.95 -6.28
C LEU A 353 -1.18 6.62 -6.99
N GLN A 354 0.03 6.49 -6.44
CA GLN A 354 1.26 6.95 -7.08
C GLN A 354 1.56 6.23 -8.40
N TYR A 355 1.32 4.92 -8.48
CA TYR A 355 1.44 4.16 -9.74
C TYR A 355 0.44 4.69 -10.79
N ARG A 356 -0.82 4.89 -10.41
CA ARG A 356 -1.83 5.48 -11.31
C ARG A 356 -1.43 6.89 -11.76
N HIS A 357 -0.92 7.71 -10.85
CA HIS A 357 -0.41 9.04 -11.16
C HIS A 357 0.71 8.96 -12.21
N GLN A 358 1.69 8.08 -12.03
CA GLN A 358 2.77 7.88 -13.00
C GLN A 358 2.26 7.41 -14.37
N LYS A 359 1.25 6.54 -14.44
CA LYS A 359 0.60 6.16 -15.70
C LYS A 359 -0.11 7.34 -16.38
N HIS A 360 -0.68 8.25 -15.61
CA HIS A 360 -1.29 9.47 -16.16
C HIS A 360 -0.23 10.45 -16.67
N VAL A 361 0.83 10.68 -15.92
CA VAL A 361 1.97 11.48 -16.37
C VAL A 361 2.59 10.87 -17.64
N GLN A 362 2.73 9.55 -17.70
CA GLN A 362 3.24 8.84 -18.88
C GLN A 362 2.40 9.16 -20.13
N TYR A 363 1.08 9.16 -20.00
CA TYR A 363 0.16 9.55 -21.07
C TYR A 363 0.36 11.01 -21.49
N GLU A 364 0.38 11.97 -20.54
CA GLU A 364 0.58 13.40 -20.83
C GLU A 364 1.94 13.68 -21.49
N MET A 365 3.03 13.07 -20.99
CA MET A 365 4.37 13.21 -21.59
C MET A 365 4.43 12.65 -23.02
N THR A 366 3.72 11.55 -23.30
CA THR A 366 3.67 10.99 -24.65
C THR A 366 2.89 11.89 -25.59
N GLN A 367 1.81 12.50 -25.11
CA GLN A 367 1.05 13.48 -25.87
C GLN A 367 1.89 14.72 -26.20
N GLU A 368 2.62 15.26 -25.23
CA GLU A 368 3.54 16.39 -25.42
C GLU A 368 4.63 16.08 -26.44
N ALA A 369 5.23 14.88 -26.33
CA ALA A 369 6.25 14.46 -27.28
C ALA A 369 5.71 14.32 -28.71
N LEU A 370 4.47 13.87 -28.88
CA LEU A 370 3.79 13.80 -30.17
C LEU A 370 3.53 15.18 -30.74
N GLU A 371 2.99 16.11 -29.95
CA GLU A 371 2.72 17.50 -30.34
C GLU A 371 4.03 18.19 -30.80
N ALA A 372 5.09 18.09 -30.02
CA ALA A 372 6.41 18.64 -30.37
C ALA A 372 6.99 18.04 -31.66
N LYS A 373 6.76 16.75 -31.92
CA LYS A 373 7.22 16.11 -33.18
C LYS A 373 6.41 16.53 -34.38
N ARG A 374 5.12 16.78 -34.21
CA ARG A 374 4.26 17.33 -35.29
C ARG A 374 4.66 18.75 -35.67
N GLU A 375 4.93 19.60 -34.67
CA GLU A 375 5.47 20.95 -34.89
C GLU A 375 6.83 20.90 -35.62
N GLN A 376 7.72 20.02 -35.19
CA GLN A 376 9.02 19.81 -35.85
C GLN A 376 8.85 19.36 -37.31
N LEU A 377 7.89 18.49 -37.61
CA LEU A 377 7.61 18.04 -38.97
C LEU A 377 7.12 19.22 -39.84
N GLU A 378 6.22 20.02 -39.33
CA GLU A 378 5.68 21.19 -40.05
C GLU A 378 6.79 22.17 -40.42
N GLU A 379 7.72 22.45 -39.49
CA GLU A 379 8.90 23.31 -39.73
C GLU A 379 9.84 22.72 -40.79
N LEU A 380 10.12 21.39 -40.72
CA LEU A 380 10.93 20.71 -41.73
C LEU A 380 10.29 20.71 -43.10
N GLU A 381 8.99 20.48 -43.22
CA GLU A 381 8.26 20.52 -44.48
C GLU A 381 8.15 21.96 -45.05
N LYS A 382 8.09 22.95 -44.20
CA LYS A 382 8.15 24.36 -44.60
C LYS A 382 9.52 24.70 -45.18
N SER A 383 10.58 24.29 -44.48
CA SER A 383 11.99 24.48 -44.94
C SER A 383 12.23 23.78 -46.27
N GLU A 384 11.72 22.57 -46.47
CA GLU A 384 11.82 21.83 -47.72
C GLU A 384 11.11 22.54 -48.88
N ARG A 385 9.88 23.07 -48.64
CA ARG A 385 9.14 23.85 -49.65
C ARG A 385 9.87 25.11 -50.05
N GLU A 386 10.48 25.82 -49.10
CA GLU A 386 11.25 27.03 -49.34
C GLU A 386 12.54 26.72 -50.15
N ALA A 387 13.25 25.64 -49.80
CA ALA A 387 14.42 25.19 -50.53
C ALA A 387 14.08 24.86 -52.00
N ARG A 388 13.01 24.14 -52.26
CA ARG A 388 12.54 23.82 -53.63
C ARG A 388 12.22 25.08 -54.43
N ARG A 389 11.52 26.07 -53.81
CA ARG A 389 11.22 27.34 -54.47
C ARG A 389 12.50 28.09 -54.86
N LEU A 390 13.53 28.09 -54.00
CA LEU A 390 14.81 28.70 -54.28
C LEU A 390 15.55 27.97 -55.41
N GLU A 391 15.50 26.65 -55.41
CA GLU A 391 16.12 25.82 -56.45
C GLU A 391 15.44 26.01 -57.81
N GLU A 392 14.13 26.05 -57.86
CA GLU A 392 13.35 26.37 -59.06
C GLU A 392 13.64 27.80 -59.58
N ALA A 393 13.76 28.77 -58.69
CA ALA A 393 14.13 30.16 -59.07
C ALA A 393 15.56 30.25 -59.62
N LEU A 394 16.51 29.51 -59.03
CA LEU A 394 17.90 29.41 -59.53
C LEU A 394 17.98 28.71 -60.88
N ASN A 395 17.17 27.68 -61.10
CA ASN A 395 17.13 26.96 -62.39
C ASN A 395 16.45 27.74 -63.48
N GLN A 396 15.43 28.60 -63.16
CA GLN A 396 14.80 29.52 -64.08
C GLN A 396 15.67 30.75 -64.40
N GLY A 397 16.60 31.12 -63.51
CA GLY A 397 17.52 32.24 -63.70
C GLY A 397 18.82 31.93 -64.44
N ARG A 398 19.06 30.70 -64.89
CA ARG A 398 20.21 30.39 -65.78
C ARG A 398 19.84 30.76 -67.21
N PRO A 399 20.47 31.82 -67.82
CA PRO A 399 20.28 32.09 -69.22
C PRO A 399 20.86 30.95 -70.06
N SER A 400 20.02 30.47 -70.98
CA SER A 400 20.41 29.51 -72.03
C SER A 400 21.37 30.20 -72.99
N THR A 401 22.68 30.27 -72.70
CA THR A 401 23.68 30.68 -73.65
C THR A 401 24.82 29.69 -73.60
N LEU A 402 24.83 28.86 -74.60
CA LEU A 402 25.91 28.44 -75.49
C LEU A 402 25.72 27.01 -75.98
N ARG A 403 24.88 26.94 -77.05
CA ARG A 403 25.15 25.94 -78.09
C ARG A 403 26.15 26.54 -79.03
N THR A 404 27.35 25.97 -79.04
CA THR A 404 28.16 25.95 -80.25
C THR A 404 29.11 24.74 -80.20
N SER A 405 28.78 23.79 -81.01
CA SER A 405 29.79 22.82 -81.53
C SER A 405 30.56 23.53 -82.66
N PRO A 406 31.79 23.14 -83.08
CA PRO A 406 31.93 21.84 -83.76
C PRO A 406 33.26 21.14 -83.50
N SER A 407 33.18 19.84 -83.62
CA SER A 407 34.00 18.86 -84.39
C SER A 407 35.52 19.16 -84.61
N LEU A 408 36.34 18.23 -84.26
CA LEU A 408 37.17 17.45 -85.13
C LEU A 408 38.18 16.61 -84.33
N GLY A 409 38.22 15.30 -84.63
CA GLY A 409 39.38 14.61 -85.09
C GLY A 409 40.13 13.75 -84.02
N GLY A 410 39.99 12.43 -84.22
CA GLY A 410 41.05 11.48 -84.17
C GLY A 410 41.52 11.03 -82.79
N GLU A 411 41.56 9.85 -82.48
CA GLU A 411 42.08 8.61 -82.98
C GLU A 411 42.08 7.59 -81.83
N GLU A 412 41.75 6.38 -82.21
CA GLU A 412 41.78 5.17 -81.39
C GLU A 412 43.17 4.84 -80.89
N VAL A 413 43.26 4.25 -79.67
CA VAL A 413 44.19 3.09 -79.46
C VAL A 413 43.56 2.22 -78.31
N GLU A 414 43.35 0.98 -78.72
CA GLU A 414 43.09 -0.20 -77.90
C GLU A 414 44.26 -0.52 -76.95
N GLY A 415 43.96 -1.26 -75.92
CA GLY A 415 44.94 -2.02 -75.16
C GLY A 415 44.46 -2.45 -73.78
N GLU A 416 43.71 -3.55 -73.79
CA GLU A 416 43.99 -4.89 -73.25
C GLU A 416 44.28 -5.01 -71.75
N GLN A 417 43.36 -5.78 -71.20
CA GLN A 417 43.45 -6.79 -70.14
C GLN A 417 44.75 -7.04 -69.44
N ARG A 418 44.73 -7.19 -68.13
CA ARG A 418 45.13 -8.43 -67.45
C ARG A 418 44.71 -8.54 -66.03
N GLN A 419 44.08 -9.70 -65.78
CA GLN A 419 43.89 -10.39 -64.50
C GLN A 419 45.22 -10.78 -63.86
N GLN A 420 45.21 -10.93 -62.53
CA GLN A 420 45.80 -12.02 -61.73
C GLN A 420 45.62 -11.66 -60.28
N GLU A 421 44.82 -12.36 -59.49
CA GLU A 421 44.98 -13.68 -58.80
C GLU A 421 46.29 -13.82 -58.01
N GLY A 422 46.07 -14.32 -56.80
CA GLY A 422 47.04 -15.03 -55.97
C GLY A 422 47.28 -14.36 -54.62
N GLU A 423 46.89 -14.89 -53.63
CA GLU A 423 47.08 -16.11 -52.82
C GLU A 423 47.82 -15.82 -51.51
N GLU A 424 47.17 -16.35 -50.42
CA GLU A 424 47.72 -16.99 -49.22
C GLU A 424 48.60 -16.24 -48.19
N GLY A 425 48.11 -16.39 -46.97
CA GLY A 425 48.68 -16.24 -45.64
C GLY A 425 50.03 -17.05 -45.43
N PRO A 426 50.44 -17.44 -44.24
CA PRO A 426 49.80 -17.41 -42.91
C PRO A 426 50.76 -17.07 -41.72
N SER A 427 50.14 -17.00 -40.50
CA SER A 427 50.63 -17.62 -39.27
C SER A 427 51.75 -16.98 -38.43
N HIS A 428 51.43 -17.01 -37.21
CA HIS A 428 52.13 -17.34 -35.96
C HIS A 428 52.47 -16.25 -34.94
N ARG A 429 51.90 -16.57 -33.79
CA ARG A 429 52.43 -16.87 -32.46
C ARG A 429 52.51 -15.71 -31.47
N GLN A 430 51.66 -15.82 -30.47
CA GLN A 430 51.95 -16.02 -29.05
C GLN A 430 53.07 -15.17 -28.44
N GLU A 431 52.72 -14.42 -27.41
CA GLU A 431 53.14 -14.76 -26.06
C GLU A 431 52.40 -13.96 -24.97
N GLU A 432 52.06 -14.71 -23.97
CA GLU A 432 51.54 -14.43 -22.63
C GLU A 432 52.48 -13.50 -21.85
N SER A 433 51.93 -12.60 -21.04
CA SER A 433 52.56 -12.28 -19.76
C SER A 433 51.53 -11.71 -18.76
N VAL A 434 51.31 -12.51 -17.77
CA VAL A 434 50.64 -12.27 -16.48
C VAL A 434 51.43 -11.24 -15.68
N TYR A 435 50.76 -10.26 -15.05
CA TYR A 435 51.03 -9.84 -13.67
C TYR A 435 49.89 -8.99 -13.06
N LEU A 436 49.46 -9.37 -11.87
CA LEU A 436 48.51 -8.74 -10.99
C LEU A 436 49.22 -7.84 -9.93
N PRO A 437 48.49 -7.12 -9.02
CA PRO A 437 48.62 -5.70 -8.73
C PRO A 437 49.39 -5.37 -7.43
N PRO A 438 49.41 -4.13 -7.01
CA PRO A 438 48.94 -3.82 -5.65
C PRO A 438 48.15 -2.50 -5.46
N HIS A 439 47.26 -2.54 -4.46
CA HIS A 439 46.51 -1.47 -3.82
C HIS A 439 47.35 -0.67 -2.79
N PRO A 440 46.77 0.30 -2.04
CA PRO A 440 46.03 1.52 -2.38
C PRO A 440 46.59 2.80 -1.67
N GLY A 441 46.01 3.96 -1.96
CA GLY A 441 46.25 5.19 -1.20
C GLY A 441 45.27 6.33 -1.59
N PRO A 442 44.94 7.25 -0.69
CA PRO A 442 43.63 7.93 -0.68
C PRO A 442 43.61 9.29 -1.39
N ASN A 443 42.32 9.70 -1.66
CA ASN A 443 41.82 10.89 -2.33
C ASN A 443 42.54 12.23 -2.12
N PRO A 444 42.36 13.17 -3.14
CA PRO A 444 41.55 14.32 -2.76
C PRO A 444 40.47 14.73 -3.78
N VAL A 445 39.39 15.20 -3.20
CA VAL A 445 38.23 15.82 -3.81
C VAL A 445 38.61 16.96 -4.73
N LYS A 446 38.24 16.88 -6.01
CA LYS A 446 38.22 18.05 -6.91
C LYS A 446 36.79 18.26 -7.44
N ARG A 447 36.22 19.39 -7.04
CA ARG A 447 35.01 19.99 -7.61
C ARG A 447 35.15 20.09 -9.13
N ARG A 448 34.21 19.52 -9.86
CA ARG A 448 34.11 19.65 -11.33
C ARG A 448 33.01 20.65 -11.64
N ALA A 449 33.42 21.74 -12.29
CA ALA A 449 32.53 22.72 -12.89
C ALA A 449 31.77 22.09 -14.09
N PRO A 450 30.52 22.50 -14.37
CA PRO A 450 29.78 22.03 -15.52
C PRO A 450 30.14 22.87 -16.75
N GLY A 451 30.59 22.23 -17.81
CA GLY A 451 30.73 22.86 -19.10
C GLY A 451 31.94 22.39 -19.88
N MET A 452 31.79 21.33 -20.65
CA MET A 452 32.49 21.06 -21.90
C MET A 452 32.28 19.62 -22.39
N GLY A 453 31.05 19.15 -22.45
CA GLY A 453 30.67 17.86 -23.06
C GLY A 453 29.93 18.00 -24.39
N PHE A 454 29.56 19.21 -24.78
CA PHE A 454 28.75 19.44 -26.00
C PHE A 454 29.55 19.56 -27.29
N LEU A 455 30.85 19.86 -27.24
CA LEU A 455 31.64 20.12 -28.46
C LEU A 455 32.20 18.85 -29.10
N SER A 456 32.37 17.74 -28.38
CA SER A 456 32.84 16.50 -28.99
C SER A 456 31.71 15.70 -29.68
N ALA A 457 30.48 15.84 -29.24
CA ALA A 457 29.32 15.27 -29.94
C ALA A 457 28.98 16.03 -31.24
N LEU A 458 29.24 17.36 -31.28
CA LEU A 458 29.08 18.15 -32.50
C LEU A 458 30.13 17.84 -33.56
N SER A 459 31.39 17.46 -33.19
CA SER A 459 32.41 17.17 -34.17
C SER A 459 32.19 15.85 -34.90
N TYR A 460 31.64 14.83 -34.26
CA TYR A 460 31.28 13.57 -34.91
C TYR A 460 30.08 13.69 -35.85
N THR A 461 29.11 14.56 -35.52
CA THR A 461 28.00 14.86 -36.44
C THR A 461 28.38 15.74 -37.60
N LEU A 462 29.40 16.61 -37.46
CA LEU A 462 29.87 17.46 -38.55
C LEU A 462 30.72 16.69 -39.61
N HIS A 463 31.48 15.64 -39.20
CA HIS A 463 32.25 14.84 -40.15
C HIS A 463 31.40 13.86 -40.98
N GLY A 464 30.22 13.42 -40.43
CA GLY A 464 29.24 12.62 -41.18
C GLY A 464 28.33 13.42 -42.10
N MET A 465 28.32 14.75 -41.98
CA MET A 465 27.45 15.65 -42.76
C MET A 465 28.10 16.22 -44.04
N MET A 466 29.39 15.97 -44.29
CA MET A 466 30.07 16.57 -45.44
C MET A 466 29.91 15.80 -46.77
N ASP A 467 29.34 14.58 -46.72
CA ASP A 467 29.12 13.76 -47.92
C ASP A 467 27.66 13.49 -48.28
N VAL A 468 26.69 14.04 -47.51
CA VAL A 468 25.27 13.85 -47.82
C VAL A 468 24.73 15.13 -48.44
N ASP A 469 24.18 15.02 -49.63
CA ASP A 469 23.45 16.09 -50.30
C ASP A 469 22.43 16.70 -49.35
N PRO A 470 22.41 18.05 -49.14
CA PRO A 470 21.53 18.72 -48.21
C PRO A 470 20.04 18.41 -48.40
N GLU A 471 19.63 18.13 -49.62
CA GLU A 471 18.24 17.72 -49.96
C GLU A 471 17.96 16.31 -49.44
N THR A 472 18.85 15.37 -49.64
CA THR A 472 18.74 13.99 -49.15
C THR A 472 18.73 13.96 -47.62
N ALA A 473 19.54 14.79 -46.95
CA ALA A 473 19.56 14.92 -45.50
C ALA A 473 18.22 15.43 -44.95
N ARG A 474 17.62 16.44 -45.60
CA ARG A 474 16.28 16.99 -45.19
C ARG A 474 15.18 15.95 -45.40
N ARG A 475 15.13 15.26 -46.55
CA ARG A 475 14.16 14.20 -46.84
C ARG A 475 14.24 13.06 -45.82
N ASN A 476 15.46 12.61 -45.51
CA ASN A 476 15.70 11.60 -44.48
C ASN A 476 15.23 12.06 -43.10
N SER A 477 15.43 13.35 -42.75
CA SER A 477 14.95 13.91 -41.49
C SER A 477 13.42 13.94 -41.42
N ILE A 478 12.74 14.35 -42.51
CA ILE A 478 11.26 14.34 -42.61
C ILE A 478 10.74 12.91 -42.49
N THR A 479 11.34 11.95 -43.19
CA THR A 479 10.92 10.52 -43.12
C THR A 479 11.08 9.96 -41.73
N LYS A 480 12.23 10.19 -41.09
CA LYS A 480 12.51 9.75 -39.72
C LYS A 480 11.53 10.41 -38.70
N THR A 481 11.19 11.69 -38.89
CA THR A 481 10.23 12.39 -38.01
C THR A 481 8.83 11.81 -38.19
N LYS A 482 8.41 11.50 -39.43
CA LYS A 482 7.11 10.83 -39.71
C LYS A 482 7.03 9.44 -39.06
N GLU A 483 8.10 8.65 -39.16
CA GLU A 483 8.18 7.34 -38.50
C GLU A 483 8.10 7.49 -36.96
N THR A 484 8.81 8.47 -36.38
CA THR A 484 8.75 8.75 -34.94
C THR A 484 7.33 9.19 -34.52
N ILE A 485 6.63 9.98 -35.34
CA ILE A 485 5.23 10.38 -35.07
C ILE A 485 4.34 9.15 -35.04
N SER A 486 4.44 8.25 -36.02
CA SER A 486 3.65 7.02 -36.05
C SER A 486 3.90 6.16 -34.79
N GLN A 487 5.17 6.00 -34.38
CA GLN A 487 5.51 5.26 -33.15
C GLN A 487 4.95 5.94 -31.90
N LEU A 488 4.93 7.28 -31.84
CA LEU A 488 4.36 8.03 -30.71
C LEU A 488 2.82 7.98 -30.71
N GLU A 489 2.16 7.91 -31.87
CA GLU A 489 0.72 7.72 -31.96
C GLU A 489 0.31 6.33 -31.41
N ASP A 490 1.02 5.28 -31.77
CA ASP A 490 0.82 3.93 -31.22
C ASP A 490 1.09 3.92 -29.71
N ALA A 491 2.17 4.54 -29.27
CA ALA A 491 2.51 4.65 -27.85
C ALA A 491 1.45 5.44 -27.06
N LEU A 492 0.90 6.52 -27.63
CA LEU A 492 -0.16 7.30 -27.00
C LEU A 492 -1.44 6.49 -26.86
N HIS A 493 -1.80 5.71 -27.87
CA HIS A 493 -2.95 4.82 -27.84
C HIS A 493 -2.82 3.77 -26.72
N LEU A 494 -1.65 3.12 -26.62
CA LEU A 494 -1.35 2.17 -25.55
C LEU A 494 -1.41 2.83 -24.16
N ALA A 495 -0.80 4.03 -24.01
CA ALA A 495 -0.80 4.76 -22.74
C ALA A 495 -2.24 5.17 -22.32
N ALA A 496 -3.08 5.56 -23.28
CA ALA A 496 -4.49 5.90 -23.03
C ALA A 496 -5.31 4.68 -22.56
N GLN A 497 -5.12 3.52 -23.22
CA GLN A 497 -5.77 2.27 -22.81
C GLN A 497 -5.33 1.83 -21.42
N ASP A 498 -4.03 1.90 -21.13
CA ASP A 498 -3.45 1.56 -19.84
C ASP A 498 -3.96 2.46 -18.72
N LEU A 499 -4.04 3.77 -18.97
CA LEU A 499 -4.57 4.74 -18.01
C LEU A 499 -6.06 4.48 -17.73
N LYS A 500 -6.86 4.17 -18.77
CA LYS A 500 -8.27 3.83 -18.63
C LYS A 500 -8.44 2.56 -17.79
N TYR A 501 -7.71 1.49 -18.14
CA TYR A 501 -7.74 0.23 -17.40
C TYR A 501 -7.30 0.42 -15.94
N SER A 502 -6.15 1.05 -15.72
CA SER A 502 -5.61 1.30 -14.38
C SER A 502 -6.59 2.12 -13.53
N SER A 503 -7.18 3.18 -14.10
CA SER A 503 -8.14 4.03 -13.38
C SER A 503 -9.40 3.26 -12.98
N SER A 504 -9.99 2.47 -13.90
CA SER A 504 -11.19 1.70 -13.62
C SER A 504 -10.95 0.58 -12.60
N THR A 505 -9.84 -0.15 -12.75
CA THR A 505 -9.51 -1.28 -11.86
C THR A 505 -9.13 -0.80 -10.46
N ILE A 506 -8.32 0.25 -10.36
CA ILE A 506 -7.95 0.84 -9.06
C ILE A 506 -9.19 1.36 -8.34
N GLN A 507 -10.11 2.04 -9.05
CA GLN A 507 -11.35 2.53 -8.43
C GLN A 507 -12.21 1.38 -7.91
N ALA A 508 -12.40 0.34 -8.71
CA ALA A 508 -13.18 -0.83 -8.31
C ALA A 508 -12.58 -1.53 -7.07
N ASP A 509 -11.25 -1.61 -7.00
CA ASP A 509 -10.57 -2.24 -5.88
C ASP A 509 -10.54 -1.36 -4.62
N LEU A 510 -10.45 -0.03 -4.76
CA LEU A 510 -10.66 0.92 -3.67
C LEU A 510 -12.08 0.80 -3.07
N ASP A 511 -13.11 0.67 -3.92
CA ASP A 511 -14.49 0.49 -3.47
C ASP A 511 -14.70 -0.86 -2.76
N ARG A 512 -14.06 -1.92 -3.25
CA ARG A 512 -14.02 -3.23 -2.59
C ARG A 512 -13.33 -3.11 -1.22
N PHE A 513 -12.16 -2.50 -1.17
CA PHE A 513 -11.41 -2.26 0.06
C PHE A 513 -12.22 -1.45 1.08
N GLN A 514 -12.93 -0.42 0.64
CA GLN A 514 -13.77 0.40 1.52
C GLN A 514 -14.88 -0.44 2.19
N ARG A 515 -15.55 -1.31 1.43
CA ARG A 515 -16.55 -2.24 1.98
C ARG A 515 -15.94 -3.21 2.99
N GLN A 516 -14.79 -3.79 2.66
CA GLN A 516 -14.06 -4.68 3.55
C GLN A 516 -13.64 -3.96 4.84
N LYS A 517 -13.06 -2.76 4.74
CA LYS A 517 -12.66 -1.95 5.89
C LYS A 517 -13.83 -1.69 6.85
N VAL A 518 -14.99 -1.33 6.32
CA VAL A 518 -16.19 -1.09 7.16
C VAL A 518 -16.63 -2.36 7.88
N ALA A 519 -16.62 -3.52 7.21
CA ALA A 519 -16.95 -4.80 7.82
C ALA A 519 -15.94 -5.18 8.91
N ASP A 520 -14.65 -5.05 8.64
CA ASP A 520 -13.58 -5.39 9.59
C ASP A 520 -13.62 -4.46 10.83
N LEU A 521 -13.76 -3.15 10.64
CA LEU A 521 -13.87 -2.20 11.76
C LEU A 521 -15.10 -2.47 12.62
N ARG A 522 -16.23 -2.87 12.02
CA ARG A 522 -17.41 -3.30 12.75
C ARG A 522 -17.12 -4.52 13.62
N GLU A 523 -16.46 -5.54 13.06
CA GLU A 523 -16.12 -6.75 13.81
C GLU A 523 -15.11 -6.48 14.92
N MET A 524 -14.09 -5.65 14.67
CA MET A 524 -13.16 -5.17 15.68
C MET A 524 -13.87 -4.51 16.86
N ALA A 525 -14.83 -3.61 16.59
CA ALA A 525 -15.61 -2.93 17.63
C ALA A 525 -16.51 -3.90 18.41
N ILE A 526 -17.17 -4.85 17.74
CA ILE A 526 -17.98 -5.89 18.38
C ILE A 526 -17.13 -6.78 19.27
N SER A 527 -15.97 -7.23 18.77
CA SER A 527 -15.04 -8.07 19.53
C SER A 527 -14.54 -7.34 20.77
N MET A 528 -14.16 -6.07 20.64
CA MET A 528 -13.75 -5.24 21.78
C MET A 528 -14.86 -5.11 22.83
N ALA A 529 -16.09 -4.85 22.40
CA ALA A 529 -17.22 -4.75 23.32
C ALA A 529 -17.50 -6.07 24.05
N ARG A 530 -17.41 -7.21 23.34
CA ARG A 530 -17.56 -8.55 23.93
C ARG A 530 -16.49 -8.84 24.98
N SER A 531 -15.22 -8.62 24.63
CA SER A 531 -14.09 -8.84 25.54
C SER A 531 -14.21 -8.02 26.82
N HIS A 532 -14.59 -6.74 26.73
CA HIS A 532 -14.81 -5.88 27.90
C HIS A 532 -16.00 -6.35 28.74
N ARG A 533 -17.11 -6.70 28.10
CA ARG A 533 -18.29 -7.25 28.81
C ARG A 533 -17.93 -8.52 29.59
N ASP A 534 -17.17 -9.43 28.96
CA ASP A 534 -16.82 -10.72 29.58
C ASP A 534 -15.81 -10.53 30.71
N TRP A 535 -14.90 -9.55 30.57
CA TRP A 535 -14.02 -9.11 31.65
C TRP A 535 -14.81 -8.54 32.83
N CYS A 536 -15.78 -7.62 32.60
CA CYS A 536 -16.63 -7.06 33.65
C CYS A 536 -17.41 -8.15 34.39
N LYS A 537 -18.01 -9.12 33.67
CA LYS A 537 -18.78 -10.20 34.29
C LYS A 537 -17.92 -11.05 35.23
N LYS A 538 -16.73 -11.47 34.77
CA LYS A 538 -15.83 -12.31 35.59
C LYS A 538 -15.35 -11.58 36.85
N ASN A 539 -15.04 -10.27 36.72
CA ASN A 539 -14.64 -9.49 37.87
C ASN A 539 -15.80 -9.31 38.86
N LEU A 540 -16.99 -8.99 38.35
CA LEU A 540 -18.18 -8.85 39.21
C LEU A 540 -18.44 -10.13 40.02
N GLU A 541 -18.44 -11.30 39.36
CA GLU A 541 -18.64 -12.61 39.97
C GLU A 541 -17.65 -12.86 41.13
N ALA A 542 -16.33 -12.65 40.85
CA ALA A 542 -15.30 -12.85 41.84
C ALA A 542 -15.42 -11.89 43.05
N TRP A 543 -15.75 -10.61 42.82
CA TRP A 543 -15.91 -9.62 43.86
C TRP A 543 -17.22 -9.79 44.66
N GLU A 544 -18.29 -10.35 44.07
CA GLU A 544 -19.52 -10.74 44.77
C GLU A 544 -19.27 -11.89 45.76
N GLU A 545 -18.46 -12.88 45.36
CA GLU A 545 -18.02 -13.94 46.30
C GLU A 545 -17.21 -13.38 47.48
N ALA A 546 -16.23 -12.51 47.21
CA ALA A 546 -15.43 -11.89 48.26
C ALA A 546 -16.32 -11.05 49.19
N LYS A 547 -17.25 -10.25 48.65
CA LYS A 547 -18.21 -9.48 49.42
C LYS A 547 -19.10 -10.36 50.33
N ALA A 548 -19.52 -11.52 49.84
CA ALA A 548 -20.32 -12.44 50.61
C ALA A 548 -19.57 -13.01 51.85
N GLU A 549 -18.25 -13.27 51.70
CA GLU A 549 -17.43 -13.72 52.82
C GLU A 549 -17.10 -12.59 53.80
N ILE A 550 -16.84 -11.37 53.32
CA ILE A 550 -16.62 -10.19 54.15
C ILE A 550 -17.83 -9.91 55.00
N ALA A 551 -19.06 -10.07 54.48
CA ALA A 551 -20.30 -9.86 55.21
C ALA A 551 -20.52 -10.83 56.38
N LYS A 552 -19.77 -11.94 56.47
CA LYS A 552 -19.81 -12.90 57.55
C LYS A 552 -18.95 -12.49 58.76
N ILE A 553 -18.04 -11.50 58.57
CA ILE A 553 -17.20 -11.00 59.65
C ILE A 553 -18.10 -10.33 60.70
N PRO A 554 -17.99 -10.68 62.01
CA PRO A 554 -18.78 -10.03 63.05
C PRO A 554 -18.50 -8.54 63.13
N ASP A 555 -19.50 -7.75 63.46
CA ASP A 555 -19.33 -6.33 63.71
C ASP A 555 -18.34 -6.09 64.84
N HIS A 556 -17.51 -5.06 64.71
CA HIS A 556 -16.54 -4.68 65.75
C HIS A 556 -17.32 -4.34 67.05
N PRO A 557 -16.87 -4.85 68.21
CA PRO A 557 -17.58 -4.64 69.46
C PRO A 557 -17.79 -3.16 69.87
N ASN A 558 -17.01 -2.28 69.33
CA ASN A 558 -17.09 -0.82 69.55
C ASN A 558 -17.88 -0.07 68.44
N ARG A 559 -18.55 -0.76 67.55
CA ARG A 559 -19.43 -0.12 66.60
C ARG A 559 -20.66 0.37 67.36
N LEU A 560 -20.88 1.69 67.42
CA LEU A 560 -22.07 2.26 67.94
C LEU A 560 -23.29 1.73 67.17
N PRO A 561 -24.38 1.33 67.81
CA PRO A 561 -25.60 0.91 67.11
C PRO A 561 -26.01 2.01 66.14
N ASP A 562 -26.34 1.65 64.94
CA ASP A 562 -26.85 2.57 63.92
C ASP A 562 -28.28 2.96 64.36
N ASP A 563 -28.43 4.05 65.11
CA ASP A 563 -29.73 4.60 65.61
C ASP A 563 -30.54 5.17 64.45
N GLY A 564 -30.85 4.35 63.44
CA GLY A 564 -31.47 4.91 62.27
C GLY A 564 -32.33 4.03 61.38
N ALA A 565 -32.81 2.88 61.87
CA ALA A 565 -33.67 2.06 61.03
C ALA A 565 -35.03 1.76 61.67
N ASN A 566 -35.73 2.78 62.21
CA ASN A 566 -37.16 2.72 62.45
C ASN A 566 -37.82 4.04 62.03
N GLY A 567 -38.20 4.12 60.80
CA GLY A 567 -38.87 5.32 60.29
C GLY A 567 -39.30 5.17 58.85
N ALA A 568 -40.47 4.55 58.65
CA ALA A 568 -41.38 4.87 57.56
C ALA A 568 -40.93 4.65 56.10
N ALA A 569 -41.49 3.67 55.50
CA ALA A 569 -41.87 3.68 54.11
C ALA A 569 -42.46 5.04 53.69
N ALA A 570 -41.76 5.73 52.80
CA ALA A 570 -42.41 6.73 51.95
C ALA A 570 -41.65 6.78 50.62
N ALA A 571 -42.38 6.37 49.59
CA ALA A 571 -42.07 6.64 48.21
C ALA A 571 -41.70 8.12 48.02
N HIS A 572 -40.67 8.36 47.23
CA HIS A 572 -40.71 9.33 46.13
C HIS A 572 -39.31 9.56 45.50
N GLY A 573 -39.26 9.34 44.22
CA GLY A 573 -38.76 10.40 43.34
C GLY A 573 -37.28 10.34 43.01
N ARG A 574 -36.99 9.75 41.88
CA ARG A 574 -35.84 10.14 41.05
C ARG A 574 -35.69 11.66 41.04
N ARG A 575 -34.53 12.14 41.36
CA ARG A 575 -34.06 13.42 40.82
C ARG A 575 -32.55 13.33 40.59
N ASP A 576 -32.24 13.53 39.32
CA ASP A 576 -30.92 13.88 38.83
C ASP A 576 -30.32 15.00 39.66
N SER A 577 -29.06 14.86 40.07
CA SER A 577 -28.25 15.99 40.51
C SER A 577 -26.86 15.86 39.91
N MET A 578 -26.71 16.45 38.75
CA MET A 578 -25.43 17.05 38.37
C MET A 578 -25.19 18.20 39.35
N ALA A 579 -24.19 18.09 40.19
CA ALA A 579 -23.67 19.21 40.97
C ALA A 579 -22.40 19.71 40.29
N THR A 580 -22.51 20.83 39.64
CA THR A 580 -21.50 21.78 39.25
C THR A 580 -20.72 22.19 40.50
N VAL A 581 -19.40 22.01 40.49
CA VAL A 581 -18.53 22.66 41.47
C VAL A 581 -18.05 23.95 40.84
N GLU A 582 -18.64 25.08 41.26
CA GLU A 582 -18.08 26.41 41.10
C GLU A 582 -17.00 26.62 42.16
N GLY A 583 -15.88 27.19 41.69
CA GLY A 583 -14.80 27.60 42.55
C GLY A 583 -15.02 28.96 43.18
N GLN A 584 -14.25 29.24 44.22
CA GLN A 584 -13.70 30.57 44.57
C GLN A 584 -13.00 30.52 45.93
N PRO A 585 -12.10 31.47 46.24
CA PRO A 585 -11.25 32.33 45.40
C PRO A 585 -9.77 31.94 45.40
#